data_e12b3594613f1c2eae1aa7b2a71d5dda
#
_entry.id   e12b3594613f1c2eae1aa7b2a71d5dda
#
_cell.length_a   1.000
_cell.length_b   1.000
_cell.length_c   1.000
_cell.angle_alpha   90.00
_cell.angle_beta   90.00
_cell.angle_gamma   90.00
#
_symmetry.space_group_name_H-M   'P 1'
#
loop_
_entity.id
_entity.type
_entity.pdbx_description
1 polymer ?
#
loop_
_entity_poly.entity_id
_entity_poly.type
_entity_poly.pdbx_seq_one_letter_code
_entity_poly.pdbx_strand_id
1 'polypeptide(L)'
;MIPLPKRKHVIELSGKDGALEWYSGMGNDLDNRLTTESPVAVPGGDRAVLTLRTWYDVEENYDYGYVRVSADGGATWTTVQSPGNTVEVKPGEYALIGTDTAHRADTMTYDLSAYAGKSVLLQFRYVTDGGVAHNGWEVTGLKVGGTDLPSYGFGASGWLRVDGAQSSMSDNYYIAEYRTRDGSDATLKNCYQWNGLYDSWVDWFSYNQGLHLIYRDTFWQDNDVASHSGEGGWQVIDSRPIPDGIAYDDTVGFWRLRIQARDAAFSLKRTPSQSIWFRDYDAGVGVGESVAPGKAAQPWFNDAWTYWYPESPEAGTKIPKNLGVRIQVRSMDADGMTIWVDNKK
;
A
#
# COMPACT_ATOMS: atom_id res chain seq x y z
N MET A 1 14.58 -15.33 -13.74
CA MET A 1 13.96 -15.21 -12.41
C MET A 1 14.88 -15.84 -11.39
N ILE A 2 15.11 -15.14 -10.27
CA ILE A 2 15.96 -15.58 -9.17
C ILE A 2 15.06 -15.72 -7.93
N PRO A 3 14.72 -16.96 -7.53
CA PRO A 3 13.82 -17.18 -6.39
C PRO A 3 14.53 -16.86 -5.08
N LEU A 4 13.78 -16.32 -4.13
CA LEU A 4 14.23 -16.00 -2.78
C LEU A 4 13.51 -16.92 -1.76
N PRO A 5 14.03 -17.01 -0.52
CA PRO A 5 13.26 -17.62 0.57
C PRO A 5 11.92 -16.90 0.74
N LYS A 6 10.88 -17.62 1.14
CA LYS A 6 9.59 -17.00 1.45
C LYS A 6 9.76 -15.87 2.45
N ARG A 7 9.08 -14.75 2.20
CA ARG A 7 9.09 -13.59 3.08
C ARG A 7 7.92 -13.68 4.06
N LYS A 8 8.19 -13.46 5.34
CA LYS A 8 7.17 -13.32 6.35
C LYS A 8 6.74 -11.86 6.43
N HIS A 9 5.46 -11.61 6.26
CA HIS A 9 4.81 -10.34 6.56
C HIS A 9 4.04 -10.46 7.87
N VAL A 10 4.12 -9.43 8.68
CA VAL A 10 3.40 -9.36 9.96
C VAL A 10 2.60 -8.07 9.95
N ILE A 11 1.28 -8.20 10.08
CA ILE A 11 0.38 -7.10 10.37
C ILE A 11 0.21 -7.11 11.89
N GLU A 12 0.78 -6.11 12.55
CA GLU A 12 0.60 -5.94 13.99
C GLU A 12 -0.79 -5.36 14.24
N LEU A 13 -1.61 -6.14 14.93
CA LEU A 13 -2.93 -5.74 15.39
C LEU A 13 -2.84 -5.20 16.81
N SER A 14 -3.86 -4.49 17.25
CA SER A 14 -3.84 -3.78 18.53
C SER A 14 -3.89 -4.66 19.77
N GLY A 15 -4.20 -5.95 19.61
CA GLY A 15 -4.43 -6.95 20.67
C GLY A 15 -3.22 -7.34 21.47
N LYS A 16 -2.52 -6.39 22.02
CA LYS A 16 -1.34 -6.63 22.89
C LYS A 16 -1.67 -7.34 24.22
N ASP A 17 -2.95 -7.55 24.51
CA ASP A 17 -3.41 -8.10 25.81
C ASP A 17 -3.66 -9.63 25.76
N GLY A 18 -3.35 -10.31 24.65
CA GLY A 18 -3.65 -11.74 24.47
C GLY A 18 -5.16 -12.04 24.35
N ALA A 19 -5.99 -11.02 24.12
CA ALA A 19 -7.40 -11.18 23.84
C ALA A 19 -7.57 -11.65 22.39
N LEU A 20 -8.43 -12.64 22.18
CA LEU A 20 -8.81 -13.04 20.83
C LEU A 20 -9.63 -11.92 20.17
N GLU A 21 -9.24 -11.55 18.98
CA GLU A 21 -9.80 -10.47 18.20
C GLU A 21 -10.37 -10.98 16.89
N TRP A 22 -11.27 -10.19 16.32
CA TRP A 22 -11.76 -10.41 14.97
C TRP A 22 -11.09 -9.41 14.03
N TYR A 23 -10.50 -9.94 12.98
CA TYR A 23 -9.80 -9.19 11.94
C TYR A 23 -10.47 -9.37 10.58
N SER A 24 -10.76 -8.27 9.89
CA SER A 24 -11.48 -8.27 8.61
C SER A 24 -10.71 -8.91 7.45
N GLY A 25 -9.41 -9.12 7.60
CA GLY A 25 -8.53 -9.39 6.46
C GLY A 25 -8.09 -8.09 5.77
N MET A 26 -7.12 -8.24 4.86
CA MET A 26 -6.57 -7.23 3.99
C MET A 26 -6.70 -7.71 2.54
N GLY A 27 -6.99 -6.84 1.59
CA GLY A 27 -7.06 -7.17 0.16
C GLY A 27 -8.07 -6.33 -0.60
N ASN A 28 -8.03 -6.46 -1.93
CA ASN A 28 -8.95 -5.79 -2.84
C ASN A 28 -10.21 -6.65 -3.09
N ASP A 29 -11.30 -6.01 -3.51
CA ASP A 29 -12.57 -6.66 -3.86
C ASP A 29 -13.17 -7.51 -2.71
N LEU A 30 -12.97 -7.11 -1.45
CA LEU A 30 -13.52 -7.79 -0.30
C LEU A 30 -14.98 -7.37 -0.03
N ASP A 31 -15.78 -8.32 0.45
CA ASP A 31 -17.07 -8.09 1.11
C ASP A 31 -17.17 -9.05 2.30
N ASN A 32 -16.35 -8.78 3.31
CA ASN A 32 -16.18 -9.64 4.47
C ASN A 32 -17.19 -9.27 5.57
N ARG A 33 -17.78 -10.27 6.21
CA ARG A 33 -18.88 -10.09 7.17
C ARG A 33 -18.67 -10.92 8.43
N LEU A 34 -18.85 -10.26 9.56
CA LEU A 34 -18.91 -10.88 10.88
C LEU A 34 -20.27 -10.60 11.48
N THR A 35 -21.10 -11.62 11.67
CA THR A 35 -22.51 -11.47 12.05
C THR A 35 -22.80 -12.29 13.32
N THR A 36 -23.54 -11.71 14.28
CA THR A 36 -24.03 -12.47 15.44
C THR A 36 -24.93 -13.61 14.99
N GLU A 37 -24.66 -14.84 15.47
CA GLU A 37 -25.46 -16.03 15.13
C GLU A 37 -26.85 -16.04 15.76
N SER A 38 -27.00 -15.32 16.86
CA SER A 38 -28.26 -15.16 17.58
C SER A 38 -28.58 -13.69 17.82
N PRO A 39 -29.87 -13.34 17.89
CA PRO A 39 -30.27 -11.98 18.23
C PRO A 39 -29.77 -11.53 19.59
N VAL A 40 -29.28 -10.31 19.66
CA VAL A 40 -28.78 -9.65 20.86
C VAL A 40 -29.86 -8.70 21.40
N ALA A 41 -30.17 -8.77 22.67
CA ALA A 41 -31.12 -7.86 23.33
C ALA A 41 -30.47 -6.47 23.51
N VAL A 42 -31.12 -5.44 22.99
CA VAL A 42 -30.72 -4.04 23.20
C VAL A 42 -31.48 -3.48 24.42
N PRO A 43 -30.80 -3.06 25.49
CA PRO A 43 -31.47 -2.48 26.65
C PRO A 43 -32.18 -1.17 26.29
N GLY A 44 -33.07 -0.71 27.16
CA GLY A 44 -33.69 0.61 27.03
C GLY A 44 -32.86 1.75 27.59
N GLY A 45 -33.20 2.98 27.23
CA GLY A 45 -32.60 4.22 27.72
C GLY A 45 -31.13 4.38 27.29
N ASP A 46 -30.34 5.07 28.07
CA ASP A 46 -28.94 5.40 27.77
C ASP A 46 -28.02 4.18 27.60
N ARG A 47 -28.51 2.98 27.91
CA ARG A 47 -27.78 1.74 27.68
C ARG A 47 -28.01 1.10 26.31
N ALA A 48 -28.80 1.73 25.45
CA ALA A 48 -29.01 1.27 24.08
C ALA A 48 -27.79 1.64 23.21
N VAL A 49 -26.63 1.07 23.52
CA VAL A 49 -25.35 1.30 22.84
C VAL A 49 -24.61 -0.01 22.62
N LEU A 50 -23.90 -0.08 21.51
CA LEU A 50 -22.83 -1.05 21.26
C LEU A 50 -21.49 -0.36 21.56
N THR A 51 -20.69 -0.94 22.43
CA THR A 51 -19.30 -0.52 22.65
C THR A 51 -18.36 -1.60 22.19
N LEU A 52 -17.23 -1.21 21.62
CA LEU A 52 -16.18 -2.12 21.18
C LEU A 52 -14.82 -1.41 21.26
N ARG A 53 -13.77 -2.20 21.33
CA ARG A 53 -12.41 -1.72 21.06
C ARG A 53 -12.11 -2.04 19.60
N THR A 54 -11.49 -1.11 18.90
CA THR A 54 -11.22 -1.26 17.47
C THR A 54 -9.94 -0.55 17.07
N TRP A 55 -9.28 -1.11 16.06
CA TRP A 55 -8.23 -0.47 15.28
C TRP A 55 -8.58 -0.65 13.80
N TYR A 56 -8.22 0.31 12.98
CA TYR A 56 -8.50 0.25 11.56
C TYR A 56 -7.49 1.03 10.73
N ASP A 57 -7.28 0.54 9.53
CA ASP A 57 -6.52 1.14 8.46
C ASP A 57 -7.28 0.83 7.17
N VAL A 58 -8.13 1.77 6.76
CA VAL A 58 -9.14 1.63 5.71
C VAL A 58 -8.96 2.77 4.72
N GLU A 59 -8.85 2.48 3.43
CA GLU A 59 -8.65 3.51 2.41
C GLU A 59 -9.79 4.53 2.44
N GLU A 60 -9.42 5.82 2.48
CA GLU A 60 -10.38 6.89 2.59
C GLU A 60 -11.15 7.07 1.27
N ASN A 61 -12.48 7.10 1.36
CA ASN A 61 -13.45 7.28 0.25
C ASN A 61 -13.59 6.10 -0.74
N TYR A 62 -12.87 5.01 -0.58
CA TYR A 62 -12.95 3.83 -1.44
C TYR A 62 -13.34 2.57 -0.67
N ASP A 63 -12.76 2.37 0.52
CA ASP A 63 -13.04 1.25 1.40
C ASP A 63 -13.92 1.67 2.58
N TYR A 64 -14.70 0.73 3.13
CA TYR A 64 -15.68 1.04 4.15
C TYR A 64 -15.81 -0.04 5.21
N GLY A 65 -15.74 0.37 6.49
CA GLY A 65 -16.09 -0.46 7.64
C GLY A 65 -17.50 -0.10 8.16
N TYR A 66 -18.47 -1.00 8.01
CA TYR A 66 -19.85 -0.78 8.45
C TYR A 66 -20.17 -1.57 9.70
N VAL A 67 -20.76 -0.90 10.72
CA VAL A 67 -21.53 -1.57 11.76
C VAL A 67 -23.00 -1.48 11.41
N ARG A 68 -23.65 -2.63 11.28
CA ARG A 68 -25.02 -2.75 10.81
C ARG A 68 -25.90 -3.50 11.78
N VAL A 69 -27.19 -3.16 11.81
CA VAL A 69 -28.20 -3.76 12.67
C VAL A 69 -29.36 -4.27 11.81
N SER A 70 -29.86 -5.44 12.15
CA SER A 70 -31.08 -6.00 11.60
C SER A 70 -32.07 -6.33 12.73
N ALA A 71 -33.29 -5.86 12.63
CA ALA A 71 -34.39 -6.16 13.53
C ALA A 71 -35.40 -7.18 12.96
N ASP A 72 -35.09 -7.73 11.78
CA ASP A 72 -36.01 -8.62 11.02
C ASP A 72 -35.33 -9.96 10.66
N GLY A 73 -34.33 -10.38 11.48
CA GLY A 73 -33.66 -11.65 11.30
C GLY A 73 -32.67 -11.69 10.13
N GLY A 74 -32.16 -10.52 9.70
CA GLY A 74 -31.17 -10.42 8.64
C GLY A 74 -31.75 -10.12 7.26
N ALA A 75 -33.06 -9.90 7.15
CA ALA A 75 -33.73 -9.59 5.87
C ALA A 75 -33.32 -8.17 5.39
N THR A 76 -33.28 -7.20 6.31
CA THR A 76 -32.78 -5.85 6.03
C THR A 76 -31.73 -5.42 7.04
N TRP A 77 -30.83 -4.53 6.60
CA TRP A 77 -29.70 -4.05 7.39
C TRP A 77 -29.61 -2.53 7.33
N THR A 78 -29.45 -1.90 8.49
CA THR A 78 -29.24 -0.45 8.61
C THR A 78 -27.91 -0.20 9.30
N THR A 79 -27.12 0.74 8.80
CA THR A 79 -25.88 1.17 9.46
C THR A 79 -26.19 1.99 10.70
N VAL A 80 -25.33 1.91 11.69
CA VAL A 80 -25.44 2.70 12.92
C VAL A 80 -24.23 3.60 13.09
N GLN A 81 -24.48 4.79 13.63
CA GLN A 81 -23.48 5.82 13.79
C GLN A 81 -22.67 5.64 15.08
N SER A 82 -21.37 5.89 15.00
CA SER A 82 -20.52 6.21 16.14
C SER A 82 -20.15 7.70 16.05
N PRO A 83 -20.75 8.57 16.84
CA PRO A 83 -20.51 10.01 16.77
C PRO A 83 -19.05 10.38 16.91
N GLY A 84 -18.51 11.15 15.96
CA GLY A 84 -17.12 11.57 15.92
C GLY A 84 -16.12 10.54 15.36
N ASN A 85 -16.59 9.29 15.06
CA ASN A 85 -15.73 8.23 14.53
C ASN A 85 -16.16 7.72 13.16
N THR A 86 -17.46 7.78 12.84
CA THR A 86 -17.98 7.37 11.53
C THR A 86 -18.40 8.60 10.73
N VAL A 87 -18.30 8.49 9.40
CA VAL A 87 -18.77 9.51 8.45
C VAL A 87 -20.01 9.02 7.71
N GLU A 88 -20.85 9.95 7.33
CA GLU A 88 -21.99 9.68 6.48
C GLU A 88 -21.51 9.63 5.01
N VAL A 89 -21.41 8.42 4.46
CA VAL A 89 -20.91 8.18 3.09
C VAL A 89 -22.03 8.29 2.05
N LYS A 90 -23.27 8.06 2.46
CA LYS A 90 -24.53 8.32 1.72
C LYS A 90 -25.60 8.68 2.71
N PRO A 91 -26.71 9.33 2.30
CA PRO A 91 -27.79 9.68 3.21
C PRO A 91 -28.28 8.50 4.06
N GLY A 92 -28.05 8.58 5.37
CA GLY A 92 -28.38 7.54 6.36
C GLY A 92 -27.44 6.32 6.38
N GLU A 93 -26.35 6.33 5.63
CA GLU A 93 -25.35 5.26 5.62
C GLU A 93 -24.04 5.76 6.24
N TYR A 94 -23.66 5.18 7.37
CA TYR A 94 -22.46 5.56 8.16
C TYR A 94 -21.41 4.50 8.08
N ALA A 95 -20.16 4.92 7.83
CA ALA A 95 -19.01 4.03 7.73
C ALA A 95 -17.78 4.55 8.51
N LEU A 96 -16.91 3.63 8.85
CA LEU A 96 -15.58 3.86 9.30
C LEU A 96 -14.67 3.96 8.08
N ILE A 97 -13.87 5.02 7.98
CA ILE A 97 -12.90 5.27 6.91
C ILE A 97 -11.63 5.87 7.48
N GLY A 98 -10.53 5.82 6.72
CA GLY A 98 -9.24 6.38 7.13
C GLY A 98 -8.45 5.45 8.05
N THR A 99 -7.43 5.99 8.68
CA THR A 99 -6.46 5.23 9.47
C THR A 99 -6.43 5.68 10.92
N ASP A 100 -6.52 4.73 11.86
CA ASP A 100 -6.14 4.96 13.26
C ASP A 100 -4.62 5.01 13.39
N THR A 101 -4.05 6.21 13.27
CA THR A 101 -2.60 6.44 13.32
C THR A 101 -1.97 6.14 14.68
N ALA A 102 -2.77 6.02 15.73
CA ALA A 102 -2.28 5.75 17.09
C ALA A 102 -1.99 4.25 17.30
N HIS A 103 -2.39 3.38 16.37
CA HIS A 103 -2.28 1.91 16.47
C HIS A 103 -2.76 1.38 17.84
N ARG A 104 -3.88 1.92 18.32
CA ARG A 104 -4.49 1.55 19.59
C ARG A 104 -5.90 1.06 19.33
N ALA A 105 -6.30 0.03 20.08
CA ALA A 105 -7.70 -0.32 20.13
C ALA A 105 -8.44 0.71 21.00
N ASP A 106 -8.85 1.80 20.39
CA ASP A 106 -9.66 2.79 21.06
C ASP A 106 -11.10 2.30 21.23
N THR A 107 -11.75 2.72 22.31
CA THR A 107 -13.15 2.36 22.56
C THR A 107 -14.06 3.24 21.70
N MET A 108 -14.85 2.60 20.85
CA MET A 108 -15.91 3.26 20.09
C MET A 108 -17.28 2.88 20.63
N THR A 109 -18.21 3.83 20.54
CA THR A 109 -19.61 3.65 20.94
C THR A 109 -20.54 3.94 19.77
N TYR A 110 -21.37 2.98 19.43
CA TYR A 110 -22.39 3.08 18.40
C TYR A 110 -23.76 3.24 19.01
N ASP A 111 -24.57 4.15 18.46
CA ASP A 111 -25.92 4.43 18.94
C ASP A 111 -26.92 3.35 18.49
N LEU A 112 -27.54 2.66 19.42
CA LEU A 112 -28.58 1.68 19.20
C LEU A 112 -29.95 2.16 19.69
N SER A 113 -30.15 3.44 19.99
CA SER A 113 -31.40 3.98 20.60
C SER A 113 -32.62 3.65 19.77
N ALA A 114 -32.55 3.63 18.44
CA ALA A 114 -33.62 3.21 17.53
C ALA A 114 -34.07 1.74 17.72
N TYR A 115 -33.27 0.95 18.38
CA TYR A 115 -33.49 -0.48 18.65
C TYR A 115 -33.74 -0.77 20.13
N ALA A 116 -33.84 0.23 20.98
CA ALA A 116 -34.07 0.07 22.42
C ALA A 116 -35.25 -0.87 22.72
N GLY A 117 -35.02 -1.85 23.58
CA GLY A 117 -36.00 -2.87 23.94
C GLY A 117 -36.29 -3.95 22.90
N LYS A 118 -35.55 -3.95 21.79
CA LYS A 118 -35.64 -4.99 20.73
C LYS A 118 -34.50 -6.01 20.84
N SER A 119 -34.67 -7.14 20.17
CA SER A 119 -33.61 -8.10 19.89
C SER A 119 -33.20 -7.94 18.43
N VAL A 120 -31.88 -7.81 18.18
CA VAL A 120 -31.32 -7.50 16.86
C VAL A 120 -30.15 -8.41 16.52
N LEU A 121 -29.90 -8.61 15.23
CA LEU A 121 -28.62 -9.10 14.76
C LEU A 121 -27.68 -7.91 14.54
N LEU A 122 -26.41 -8.09 14.90
CA LEU A 122 -25.33 -7.16 14.64
C LEU A 122 -24.42 -7.74 13.56
N GLN A 123 -23.95 -6.87 12.66
CA GLN A 123 -23.01 -7.26 11.62
C GLN A 123 -21.93 -6.19 11.45
N PHE A 124 -20.68 -6.64 11.40
CA PHE A 124 -19.52 -5.87 10.96
C PHE A 124 -19.23 -6.28 9.52
N ARG A 125 -19.25 -5.32 8.61
CA ARG A 125 -19.03 -5.56 7.18
C ARG A 125 -17.88 -4.69 6.71
N TYR A 126 -16.84 -5.31 6.16
CA TYR A 126 -15.70 -4.65 5.54
C TYR A 126 -15.78 -4.82 4.03
N VAL A 127 -15.80 -3.73 3.30
CA VAL A 127 -15.91 -3.72 1.83
C VAL A 127 -14.75 -2.92 1.27
N THR A 128 -14.04 -3.50 0.31
CA THR A 128 -12.94 -2.83 -0.40
C THR A 128 -13.21 -2.80 -1.89
N ASP A 129 -12.65 -1.80 -2.57
CA ASP A 129 -12.66 -1.76 -4.02
C ASP A 129 -11.52 -2.58 -4.64
N GLY A 130 -11.25 -2.44 -5.95
CA GLY A 130 -10.23 -3.18 -6.67
C GLY A 130 -8.84 -2.52 -6.68
N GLY A 131 -8.63 -1.49 -5.87
CA GLY A 131 -7.46 -0.61 -5.93
C GLY A 131 -6.41 -0.86 -4.85
N VAL A 132 -6.32 0.02 -3.90
CA VAL A 132 -5.30 0.07 -2.85
C VAL A 132 -5.74 -0.74 -1.63
N ALA A 133 -4.92 -1.71 -1.22
CA ALA A 133 -5.23 -2.56 -0.07
C ALA A 133 -4.55 -2.04 1.20
N HIS A 134 -5.33 -1.45 2.10
CA HIS A 134 -4.89 -1.09 3.45
C HIS A 134 -4.94 -2.29 4.41
N ASN A 135 -4.44 -2.12 5.66
CA ASN A 135 -4.28 -3.23 6.61
C ASN A 135 -5.60 -3.76 7.20
N GLY A 136 -6.73 -3.12 6.91
CA GLY A 136 -8.05 -3.61 7.28
C GLY A 136 -8.54 -3.15 8.64
N TRP A 137 -9.45 -3.91 9.24
CA TRP A 137 -10.22 -3.54 10.42
C TRP A 137 -10.24 -4.65 11.47
N GLU A 138 -10.03 -4.27 12.71
CA GLU A 138 -10.03 -5.14 13.89
C GLU A 138 -11.11 -4.72 14.88
N VAL A 139 -11.79 -5.70 15.46
CA VAL A 139 -12.78 -5.49 16.53
C VAL A 139 -12.60 -6.49 17.67
N THR A 140 -12.71 -5.99 18.91
CA THR A 140 -12.64 -6.80 20.12
C THR A 140 -13.46 -6.18 21.26
N GLY A 141 -13.66 -6.88 22.35
CA GLY A 141 -14.31 -6.36 23.55
C GLY A 141 -15.74 -5.88 23.32
N LEU A 142 -16.48 -6.55 22.45
CA LEU A 142 -17.85 -6.18 22.04
C LEU A 142 -18.83 -6.27 23.21
N LYS A 143 -19.59 -5.18 23.49
CA LYS A 143 -20.60 -5.12 24.52
C LYS A 143 -21.86 -4.40 24.03
N VAL A 144 -23.02 -4.91 24.37
CA VAL A 144 -24.29 -4.21 24.20
C VAL A 144 -24.88 -3.87 25.56
N GLY A 145 -25.06 -2.57 25.80
CA GLY A 145 -25.55 -2.08 27.10
C GLY A 145 -24.68 -2.44 28.29
N GLY A 146 -23.38 -2.63 28.05
CA GLY A 146 -22.40 -3.06 29.05
C GLY A 146 -22.29 -4.58 29.24
N THR A 147 -23.11 -5.38 28.57
CA THR A 147 -23.04 -6.86 28.60
C THR A 147 -22.13 -7.36 27.50
N ASP A 148 -21.14 -8.17 27.85
CA ASP A 148 -20.19 -8.77 26.90
C ASP A 148 -20.91 -9.66 25.88
N LEU A 149 -20.55 -9.53 24.61
CA LEU A 149 -20.91 -10.47 23.56
C LEU A 149 -19.86 -11.57 23.50
N PRO A 150 -20.26 -12.85 23.60
CA PRO A 150 -19.30 -13.92 23.55
C PRO A 150 -18.62 -14.01 22.17
N SER A 151 -17.31 -14.12 22.16
CA SER A 151 -16.50 -14.15 20.93
C SER A 151 -16.76 -15.36 20.01
N TYR A 152 -17.47 -16.39 20.50
CA TYR A 152 -17.85 -17.59 19.74
C TYR A 152 -19.27 -17.54 19.17
N GLY A 153 -20.01 -16.45 19.42
CA GLY A 153 -21.39 -16.27 18.94
C GLY A 153 -21.47 -15.51 17.62
N PHE A 154 -20.47 -15.63 16.76
CA PHE A 154 -20.39 -14.94 15.47
C PHE A 154 -20.15 -15.92 14.32
N GLY A 155 -20.95 -15.80 13.26
CA GLY A 155 -20.69 -16.38 11.96
C GLY A 155 -19.79 -15.45 11.15
N ALA A 156 -18.63 -15.95 10.73
CA ALA A 156 -17.63 -15.19 10.00
C ALA A 156 -17.58 -15.61 8.53
N SER A 157 -17.63 -14.64 7.62
CA SER A 157 -17.33 -14.80 6.21
C SER A 157 -16.20 -13.84 5.88
N GLY A 158 -14.99 -14.38 5.66
CA GLY A 158 -13.77 -13.58 5.41
C GLY A 158 -13.09 -12.99 6.66
N TRP A 159 -13.78 -12.87 7.78
CA TRP A 159 -13.18 -12.46 9.04
C TRP A 159 -12.41 -13.60 9.73
N LEU A 160 -11.28 -13.27 10.31
CA LEU A 160 -10.38 -14.19 10.97
C LEU A 160 -10.34 -13.93 12.48
N ARG A 161 -10.23 -14.98 13.27
CA ARG A 161 -9.89 -14.85 14.70
C ARG A 161 -8.38 -14.86 14.85
N VAL A 162 -7.85 -13.84 15.48
CA VAL A 162 -6.41 -13.60 15.60
C VAL A 162 -6.02 -13.31 17.05
N ASP A 163 -4.76 -13.51 17.36
CA ASP A 163 -4.16 -13.25 18.67
C ASP A 163 -3.00 -12.25 18.48
N GLY A 164 -3.34 -10.97 18.53
CA GLY A 164 -2.39 -9.85 18.55
C GLY A 164 -1.60 -9.58 17.28
N ALA A 165 -1.50 -10.51 16.35
CA ALA A 165 -0.83 -10.29 15.07
C ALA A 165 -1.28 -11.28 14.00
N GLN A 166 -1.47 -10.82 12.81
CA GLN A 166 -1.65 -11.66 11.64
C GLN A 166 -0.34 -11.82 10.89
N SER A 167 0.04 -13.01 10.51
CA SER A 167 1.23 -13.23 9.68
C SER A 167 0.94 -14.11 8.49
N SER A 168 1.54 -13.77 7.36
CA SER A 168 1.49 -14.56 6.14
C SER A 168 2.87 -14.77 5.55
N MET A 169 3.00 -15.79 4.70
CA MET A 169 4.23 -16.09 3.98
C MET A 169 3.97 -15.87 2.50
N SER A 170 4.74 -15.01 1.86
CA SER A 170 4.66 -14.74 0.44
C SER A 170 5.81 -15.35 -0.34
N ASP A 171 5.57 -15.62 -1.62
CA ASP A 171 6.62 -15.88 -2.60
C ASP A 171 7.23 -14.55 -3.05
N ASN A 172 8.55 -14.51 -3.12
CA ASN A 172 9.25 -13.34 -3.61
C ASN A 172 10.48 -13.73 -4.45
N TYR A 173 10.85 -12.89 -5.40
CA TYR A 173 11.93 -13.17 -6.33
C TYR A 173 12.39 -11.93 -7.09
N TYR A 174 13.59 -12.01 -7.67
CA TYR A 174 14.06 -11.01 -8.62
C TYR A 174 13.80 -11.47 -10.05
N ILE A 175 13.34 -10.53 -10.88
CA ILE A 175 13.30 -10.65 -12.33
C ILE A 175 14.40 -9.78 -12.91
N ALA A 176 15.20 -10.36 -13.78
CA ALA A 176 16.28 -9.67 -14.48
C ALA A 176 15.88 -9.52 -15.95
N GLU A 177 15.86 -8.31 -16.45
CA GLU A 177 15.51 -7.96 -17.82
C GLU A 177 16.55 -7.05 -18.44
N TYR A 178 17.00 -7.37 -19.65
CA TYR A 178 17.88 -6.48 -20.41
C TYR A 178 17.05 -5.53 -21.26
N ARG A 179 17.17 -4.24 -20.98
CA ARG A 179 16.58 -3.18 -21.80
C ARG A 179 17.65 -2.52 -22.65
N THR A 180 17.36 -2.44 -23.95
CA THR A 180 18.19 -1.78 -24.96
C THR A 180 17.56 -0.44 -25.36
N ARG A 181 18.08 0.16 -26.43
CA ARG A 181 17.48 1.32 -27.10
C ARG A 181 17.22 1.02 -28.59
N ASP A 182 17.06 -0.25 -28.90
CA ASP A 182 16.89 -0.75 -30.25
C ASP A 182 15.62 -1.61 -30.33
N GLY A 183 15.13 -1.85 -31.55
CA GLY A 183 13.93 -2.64 -31.78
C GLY A 183 12.70 -2.05 -31.06
N SER A 184 12.01 -2.86 -30.26
CA SER A 184 10.85 -2.46 -29.46
C SER A 184 11.17 -1.40 -28.39
N ASP A 185 12.41 -1.37 -27.95
CA ASP A 185 12.89 -0.43 -26.92
C ASP A 185 13.41 0.90 -27.50
N ALA A 186 13.30 1.10 -28.81
CA ALA A 186 13.87 2.28 -29.48
C ALA A 186 13.31 3.61 -28.95
N THR A 187 12.09 3.62 -28.46
CA THR A 187 11.43 4.80 -27.87
C THR A 187 11.98 5.17 -26.49
N LEU A 188 12.59 4.23 -25.75
CA LEU A 188 13.12 4.47 -24.41
C LEU A 188 14.31 5.45 -24.39
N LYS A 189 14.91 5.73 -25.56
CA LYS A 189 15.97 6.76 -25.67
C LYS A 189 15.44 8.19 -25.67
N ASN A 190 14.14 8.37 -25.84
CA ASN A 190 13.52 9.69 -25.89
C ASN A 190 12.95 10.06 -24.53
N CYS A 191 13.01 11.35 -24.22
CA CYS A 191 12.27 11.89 -23.10
C CYS A 191 10.78 11.83 -23.37
N TYR A 192 9.99 11.59 -22.34
CA TYR A 192 8.54 11.70 -22.44
C TYR A 192 8.14 13.15 -22.19
N GLN A 193 7.26 13.67 -23.03
CA GLN A 193 6.58 14.92 -22.77
C GLN A 193 5.22 14.61 -22.16
N TRP A 194 5.01 15.07 -20.96
CA TRP A 194 3.74 14.93 -20.28
C TRP A 194 3.02 16.28 -20.27
N ASN A 195 1.90 16.37 -20.96
CA ASN A 195 0.97 17.48 -20.76
C ASN A 195 0.35 17.32 -19.38
N GLY A 196 0.83 18.10 -18.42
CA GLY A 196 0.44 17.99 -17.04
C GLY A 196 -1.05 18.20 -16.81
N LEU A 197 -1.55 17.59 -15.78
CA LEU A 197 -2.92 17.74 -15.29
C LEU A 197 -3.24 19.16 -14.78
N TYR A 198 -2.27 20.07 -14.74
CA TYR A 198 -2.39 21.42 -14.15
C TYR A 198 -1.62 22.46 -14.95
N ASP A 199 -1.95 22.61 -16.24
CA ASP A 199 -1.44 23.68 -17.10
C ASP A 199 0.10 23.78 -17.24
N SER A 200 0.85 22.80 -16.72
CA SER A 200 2.30 22.69 -16.84
C SER A 200 2.71 21.34 -17.43
N TRP A 201 3.85 21.30 -18.11
CA TRP A 201 4.42 20.07 -18.61
C TRP A 201 5.90 19.94 -18.25
N VAL A 202 6.36 18.72 -18.18
CA VAL A 202 7.72 18.35 -17.82
C VAL A 202 8.25 17.34 -18.82
N ASP A 203 9.47 17.54 -19.29
CA ASP A 203 10.19 16.51 -20.03
C ASP A 203 10.67 15.43 -19.04
N TRP A 204 10.28 14.20 -19.32
CA TRP A 204 10.70 13.06 -18.53
C TRP A 204 12.02 12.49 -19.02
N PHE A 205 12.73 11.85 -18.10
CA PHE A 205 14.00 11.20 -18.41
C PHE A 205 13.85 10.05 -19.41
N SER A 206 14.82 9.94 -20.31
CA SER A 206 15.04 8.72 -21.08
C SER A 206 15.63 7.64 -20.18
N TYR A 207 15.25 6.37 -20.44
CA TYR A 207 15.87 5.24 -19.75
C TYR A 207 17.31 5.04 -20.16
N ASN A 208 18.19 4.65 -19.21
CA ASN A 208 19.51 4.17 -19.55
C ASN A 208 19.46 2.69 -19.96
N GLN A 209 20.36 2.30 -20.90
CA GLN A 209 20.51 0.88 -21.26
C GLN A 209 21.12 0.09 -20.12
N GLY A 210 20.62 -1.13 -19.91
CA GLY A 210 21.22 -2.00 -18.92
C GLY A 210 20.27 -3.08 -18.41
N LEU A 211 20.70 -3.69 -17.32
CA LEU A 211 19.93 -4.66 -16.57
C LEU A 211 18.92 -3.95 -15.69
N HIS A 212 17.65 -4.15 -15.94
CA HIS A 212 16.59 -3.81 -15.00
C HIS A 212 16.32 -4.99 -14.09
N LEU A 213 16.37 -4.74 -12.80
CA LEU A 213 15.98 -5.70 -11.77
C LEU A 213 14.65 -5.27 -11.19
N ILE A 214 13.72 -6.21 -11.20
CA ILE A 214 12.40 -6.03 -10.60
C ILE A 214 12.33 -6.96 -9.40
N TYR A 215 11.94 -6.43 -8.26
CA TYR A 215 11.56 -7.21 -7.09
C TYR A 215 10.07 -7.49 -7.14
N ARG A 216 9.69 -8.74 -7.04
CA ARG A 216 8.29 -9.20 -6.93
C ARG A 216 8.05 -9.75 -5.53
N ASP A 217 7.04 -9.22 -4.86
CA ASP A 217 6.51 -9.78 -3.64
C ASP A 217 5.01 -10.06 -3.82
N THR A 218 4.61 -11.31 -3.67
CA THR A 218 3.21 -11.72 -3.91
C THR A 218 2.27 -11.35 -2.76
N PHE A 219 2.79 -10.81 -1.68
CA PHE A 219 1.97 -10.27 -0.60
C PHE A 219 1.18 -9.05 -1.05
N TRP A 220 1.86 -8.12 -1.75
CA TRP A 220 1.27 -6.89 -2.23
C TRP A 220 0.51 -7.13 -3.54
N GLN A 221 -0.72 -6.64 -3.62
CA GLN A 221 -1.57 -6.73 -4.81
C GLN A 221 -1.47 -5.50 -5.70
N ASP A 222 -0.95 -4.40 -5.18
CA ASP A 222 -0.75 -3.12 -5.85
C ASP A 222 0.70 -2.62 -5.76
N ASN A 223 0.95 -1.42 -6.26
CA ASN A 223 2.24 -0.72 -6.18
C ASN A 223 2.07 0.69 -5.60
N ASP A 224 1.09 0.90 -4.72
CA ASP A 224 0.86 2.19 -4.10
C ASP A 224 1.92 2.51 -3.05
N VAL A 225 2.94 3.23 -3.46
CA VAL A 225 4.05 3.65 -2.59
C VAL A 225 3.67 4.75 -1.61
N ALA A 226 2.51 5.38 -1.76
CA ALA A 226 2.03 6.36 -0.79
C ALA A 226 1.55 5.65 0.49
N SER A 227 0.87 4.51 0.33
CA SER A 227 0.36 3.69 1.44
C SER A 227 1.42 2.77 2.04
N HIS A 228 2.30 2.17 1.20
CA HIS A 228 3.36 1.27 1.67
C HIS A 228 4.70 1.59 0.99
N SER A 229 5.28 2.71 1.38
CA SER A 229 6.49 3.28 0.80
C SER A 229 7.64 2.30 0.60
N GLY A 230 8.06 2.15 -0.65
CA GLY A 230 9.15 1.24 -1.07
C GLY A 230 8.75 -0.23 -1.15
N GLU A 231 7.49 -0.58 -0.88
CA GLU A 231 6.94 -1.93 -1.00
C GLU A 231 5.86 -1.96 -2.09
N GLY A 232 5.58 -3.14 -2.60
CA GLY A 232 4.59 -3.33 -3.67
C GLY A 232 4.74 -4.65 -4.38
N GLY A 233 3.73 -5.00 -5.19
CA GLY A 233 3.70 -6.25 -5.94
C GLY A 233 4.84 -6.36 -6.94
N TRP A 234 5.17 -5.26 -7.63
CA TRP A 234 6.20 -5.18 -8.67
C TRP A 234 6.98 -3.89 -8.49
N GLN A 235 8.22 -3.97 -8.00
CA GLN A 235 9.05 -2.81 -7.73
C GLN A 235 10.36 -2.89 -8.51
N VAL A 236 10.66 -1.88 -9.32
CA VAL A 236 11.96 -1.78 -9.99
C VAL A 236 13.02 -1.38 -8.97
N ILE A 237 14.11 -2.13 -8.92
CA ILE A 237 15.25 -1.80 -8.06
C ILE A 237 16.12 -0.78 -8.79
N ASP A 238 16.15 0.43 -8.26
CA ASP A 238 16.97 1.50 -8.81
C ASP A 238 18.45 1.31 -8.43
N SER A 239 19.33 1.26 -9.43
CA SER A 239 20.78 1.19 -9.18
C SER A 239 21.33 2.45 -8.49
N ARG A 240 20.54 3.55 -8.49
CA ARG A 240 20.83 4.87 -7.93
C ARG A 240 19.64 5.40 -7.11
N PRO A 241 19.29 4.76 -6.00
CA PRO A 241 18.03 5.00 -5.29
C PRO A 241 17.90 6.39 -4.63
N ILE A 242 18.97 7.17 -4.62
CA ILE A 242 18.92 8.56 -4.13
C ILE A 242 18.50 9.45 -5.28
N PRO A 243 17.35 10.14 -5.18
CA PRO A 243 16.84 11.00 -6.23
C PRO A 243 17.81 12.13 -6.60
N ASP A 244 17.84 12.50 -7.87
CA ASP A 244 18.55 13.71 -8.29
C ASP A 244 17.78 14.96 -7.82
N GLY A 245 18.51 15.96 -7.35
CA GLY A 245 17.95 17.29 -7.09
C GLY A 245 17.66 17.99 -8.42
N ILE A 246 16.49 18.59 -8.52
CA ILE A 246 16.09 19.44 -9.63
C ILE A 246 15.95 20.86 -9.09
N ALA A 247 16.71 21.79 -9.67
CA ALA A 247 16.58 23.19 -9.35
C ALA A 247 15.43 23.80 -10.16
N TYR A 248 14.47 24.38 -9.46
CA TYR A 248 13.40 25.17 -10.02
C TYR A 248 13.36 26.49 -9.27
N ASP A 249 13.49 27.60 -9.99
CA ASP A 249 13.39 28.96 -9.46
C ASP A 249 14.23 29.19 -8.17
N ASP A 250 15.54 28.90 -8.24
CA ASP A 250 16.52 28.96 -7.14
C ASP A 250 16.25 28.00 -5.95
N THR A 251 15.20 27.22 -5.97
CA THR A 251 14.95 26.16 -5.01
C THR A 251 15.34 24.79 -5.58
N VAL A 252 16.11 24.02 -4.81
CA VAL A 252 16.41 22.64 -5.15
C VAL A 252 15.36 21.75 -4.51
N GLY A 253 14.45 21.19 -5.32
CA GLY A 253 13.52 20.16 -4.93
C GLY A 253 14.05 18.78 -5.32
N PHE A 254 13.80 17.77 -4.51
CA PHE A 254 14.00 16.40 -4.96
C PHE A 254 12.82 15.99 -5.84
N TRP A 255 13.12 15.35 -6.96
CA TRP A 255 12.10 14.77 -7.82
C TRP A 255 11.52 13.55 -7.11
N ARG A 256 10.30 13.66 -6.63
CA ARG A 256 9.62 12.61 -5.82
C ARG A 256 9.01 11.48 -6.64
N LEU A 257 9.32 11.42 -7.92
CA LEU A 257 8.78 10.32 -8.66
C LEU A 257 9.52 9.05 -8.32
N ARG A 258 8.75 8.04 -8.13
CA ARG A 258 9.09 6.67 -7.78
C ARG A 258 10.43 6.31 -8.36
N ILE A 259 10.89 5.56 -8.92
CA ILE A 259 12.13 5.13 -9.50
C ILE A 259 12.54 6.07 -10.63
N GLN A 260 13.72 6.61 -10.55
CA GLN A 260 14.26 7.45 -11.61
C GLN A 260 14.65 6.59 -12.80
N ALA A 261 13.76 6.53 -13.78
CA ALA A 261 13.95 5.71 -14.98
C ALA A 261 15.31 5.93 -15.66
N ARG A 262 15.86 7.15 -15.56
CA ARG A 262 17.10 7.56 -16.21
C ARG A 262 18.30 6.68 -15.85
N ASP A 263 18.48 6.37 -14.57
CA ASP A 263 19.69 5.71 -14.04
C ASP A 263 19.38 4.46 -13.19
N ALA A 264 18.16 3.97 -13.25
CA ALA A 264 17.75 2.76 -12.53
C ALA A 264 18.46 1.49 -13.01
N ALA A 265 18.88 1.43 -14.27
CA ALA A 265 19.52 0.25 -14.85
C ALA A 265 20.93 0.00 -14.27
N PHE A 266 21.22 -1.26 -13.94
CA PHE A 266 22.59 -1.70 -13.68
C PHE A 266 23.33 -1.87 -15.02
N SER A 267 24.42 -1.13 -15.22
CA SER A 267 25.01 -0.98 -16.54
C SER A 267 26.53 -0.83 -16.49
N LEU A 268 27.21 -1.30 -17.56
CA LEU A 268 28.61 -1.00 -17.85
C LEU A 268 28.80 0.41 -18.44
N LYS A 269 27.72 1.04 -18.89
CA LYS A 269 27.76 2.37 -19.49
C LYS A 269 27.44 3.42 -18.41
N ARG A 270 28.06 4.60 -18.58
CA ARG A 270 27.65 5.79 -17.79
C ARG A 270 26.25 6.21 -18.17
N THR A 271 25.48 6.70 -17.21
CA THR A 271 24.29 7.48 -17.50
C THR A 271 24.72 8.87 -17.94
N PRO A 272 24.33 9.37 -19.12
CA PRO A 272 24.65 10.72 -19.56
C PRO A 272 23.92 11.76 -18.72
N SER A 273 24.45 12.98 -18.68
CA SER A 273 23.69 14.13 -18.19
C SER A 273 22.49 14.38 -19.12
N GLN A 274 21.43 14.93 -18.57
CA GLN A 274 20.23 15.23 -19.32
C GLN A 274 19.60 16.53 -18.83
N SER A 275 19.24 17.43 -19.76
CA SER A 275 18.44 18.62 -19.46
C SER A 275 16.97 18.24 -19.34
N ILE A 276 16.31 18.84 -18.36
CA ILE A 276 14.87 18.75 -18.13
C ILE A 276 14.32 20.14 -18.22
N TRP A 277 13.27 20.27 -19.00
CA TRP A 277 12.57 21.53 -19.19
C TRP A 277 11.24 21.51 -18.46
N PHE A 278 10.97 22.57 -17.71
CA PHE A 278 9.67 22.84 -17.11
C PHE A 278 9.00 23.97 -17.91
N ARG A 279 7.75 23.80 -18.28
CA ARG A 279 6.94 24.84 -18.91
C ARG A 279 5.73 25.15 -18.05
N ASP A 280 5.46 26.45 -17.94
CA ASP A 280 4.16 26.94 -17.55
C ASP A 280 3.27 27.00 -18.80
N TYR A 281 2.17 26.29 -18.78
CA TYR A 281 1.27 26.18 -19.90
C TYR A 281 0.50 27.48 -20.15
N ASP A 282 0.11 28.19 -19.08
CA ASP A 282 -0.61 29.47 -19.16
C ASP A 282 0.27 30.58 -19.73
N ALA A 283 1.55 30.59 -19.39
CA ALA A 283 2.51 31.57 -19.92
C ALA A 283 3.06 31.19 -21.31
N GLY A 284 2.90 29.96 -21.78
CA GLY A 284 3.39 29.48 -23.08
C GLY A 284 4.92 29.50 -23.23
N VAL A 285 5.65 29.72 -22.15
CA VAL A 285 7.11 29.90 -22.10
C VAL A 285 7.75 28.82 -21.24
N GLY A 286 8.98 28.42 -21.59
CA GLY A 286 9.80 27.58 -20.73
C GLY A 286 10.15 28.36 -19.46
N VAL A 287 9.82 27.81 -18.30
CA VAL A 287 10.02 28.45 -16.99
C VAL A 287 11.41 28.17 -16.43
N GLY A 288 12.05 27.10 -16.89
CA GLY A 288 13.41 26.79 -16.48
C GLY A 288 13.96 25.50 -17.09
N GLU A 289 15.28 25.41 -17.07
CA GLU A 289 16.04 24.20 -17.40
C GLU A 289 16.76 23.73 -16.15
N SER A 290 16.64 22.44 -15.84
CA SER A 290 17.47 21.79 -14.84
C SER A 290 18.29 20.68 -15.49
N VAL A 291 19.56 20.58 -15.10
CA VAL A 291 20.46 19.56 -15.63
C VAL A 291 20.65 18.47 -14.60
N ALA A 292 20.09 17.30 -14.88
CA ALA A 292 20.43 16.09 -14.12
C ALA A 292 21.86 15.65 -14.47
N PRO A 293 22.77 15.51 -13.48
CA PRO A 293 24.17 15.22 -13.75
C PRO A 293 24.34 13.78 -14.25
N GLY A 294 25.38 13.57 -15.09
CA GLY A 294 25.78 12.24 -15.52
C GLY A 294 26.26 11.38 -14.34
N LYS A 295 25.93 10.09 -14.35
CA LYS A 295 26.33 9.12 -13.32
C LYS A 295 27.37 8.14 -13.85
N ALA A 296 28.28 7.69 -12.99
CA ALA A 296 29.21 6.62 -13.33
C ALA A 296 28.47 5.30 -13.58
N ALA A 297 29.10 4.38 -14.32
CA ALA A 297 28.56 3.03 -14.50
C ALA A 297 28.31 2.33 -13.14
N GLN A 298 27.26 1.56 -13.04
CA GLN A 298 26.93 0.71 -11.88
C GLN A 298 26.56 -0.69 -12.36
N PRO A 299 27.53 -1.59 -12.54
CA PRO A 299 27.25 -2.93 -13.05
C PRO A 299 26.92 -3.95 -11.96
N TRP A 300 26.89 -3.56 -10.68
CA TRP A 300 26.72 -4.47 -9.57
C TRP A 300 25.40 -4.24 -8.84
N PHE A 301 24.70 -5.33 -8.61
CA PHE A 301 23.64 -5.45 -7.60
C PHE A 301 24.15 -6.34 -6.47
N ASN A 302 23.83 -5.96 -5.23
CA ASN A 302 24.09 -6.76 -4.04
C ASN A 302 22.95 -6.54 -3.04
N ASP A 303 22.27 -7.60 -2.64
CA ASP A 303 21.13 -7.52 -1.71
C ASP A 303 21.52 -7.09 -0.27
N ALA A 304 22.82 -6.98 0.02
CA ALA A 304 23.28 -6.36 1.26
C ALA A 304 23.24 -4.82 1.22
N TRP A 305 23.10 -4.22 0.04
CA TRP A 305 23.03 -2.77 -0.10
C TRP A 305 21.62 -2.22 0.15
N THR A 306 21.56 -0.91 0.36
CA THR A 306 20.29 -0.20 0.57
C THR A 306 19.79 0.35 -0.77
N TYR A 307 18.52 0.06 -1.08
CA TYR A 307 17.84 0.53 -2.29
C TYR A 307 16.58 1.33 -1.96
N TRP A 308 16.39 1.69 -0.71
CA TRP A 308 15.32 2.55 -0.22
C TRP A 308 15.83 3.40 0.95
N TYR A 309 15.43 4.65 0.99
CA TYR A 309 15.83 5.60 2.03
C TYR A 309 14.61 6.35 2.57
N PRO A 310 14.52 6.54 3.90
CA PRO A 310 13.37 7.22 4.52
C PRO A 310 13.27 8.70 4.15
N GLU A 311 14.36 9.35 3.70
CA GLU A 311 14.37 10.73 3.26
C GLU A 311 13.70 10.93 1.89
N SER A 312 13.53 9.83 1.15
CA SER A 312 12.84 9.79 -0.15
C SER A 312 11.99 8.52 -0.23
N PRO A 313 10.94 8.43 0.57
CA PRO A 313 10.22 7.16 0.80
C PRO A 313 9.52 6.62 -0.45
N GLU A 314 9.19 7.50 -1.40
CA GLU A 314 8.52 7.14 -2.66
C GLU A 314 9.50 6.73 -3.77
N ALA A 315 10.81 6.93 -3.55
CA ALA A 315 11.86 6.60 -4.51
C ALA A 315 12.66 5.38 -4.03
N GLY A 316 12.59 4.30 -4.72
CA GLY A 316 13.35 3.11 -4.38
C GLY A 316 12.53 1.96 -3.81
N THR A 317 13.20 0.86 -3.51
CA THR A 317 12.57 -0.43 -3.24
C THR A 317 13.15 -1.08 -2.00
N LYS A 318 12.30 -1.47 -1.06
CA LYS A 318 12.66 -2.28 0.10
C LYS A 318 12.77 -3.74 -0.32
N ILE A 319 13.99 -4.24 -0.41
CA ILE A 319 14.25 -5.65 -0.71
C ILE A 319 14.64 -6.43 0.54
N PRO A 320 14.43 -7.76 0.57
CA PRO A 320 15.02 -8.61 1.60
C PRO A 320 16.54 -8.52 1.53
N LYS A 321 17.17 -8.25 2.69
CA LYS A 321 18.61 -8.03 2.77
C LYS A 321 19.38 -9.29 3.17
N ASN A 322 20.62 -9.38 2.71
CA ASN A 322 21.60 -10.38 3.16
C ASN A 322 21.21 -11.84 2.86
N LEU A 323 20.45 -12.06 1.80
CA LEU A 323 20.16 -13.42 1.32
C LEU A 323 21.31 -14.01 0.48
N GLY A 324 22.34 -13.23 0.21
CA GLY A 324 23.53 -13.64 -0.53
C GLY A 324 23.40 -13.51 -2.05
N VAL A 325 22.39 -12.76 -2.53
CA VAL A 325 22.21 -12.54 -3.96
C VAL A 325 23.09 -11.39 -4.45
N ARG A 326 23.96 -11.71 -5.42
CA ARG A 326 24.80 -10.73 -6.11
C ARG A 326 24.68 -10.93 -7.61
N ILE A 327 24.56 -9.84 -8.35
CA ILE A 327 24.47 -9.87 -9.82
C ILE A 327 25.48 -8.89 -10.38
N GLN A 328 26.22 -9.31 -11.39
CA GLN A 328 27.15 -8.43 -12.10
C GLN A 328 26.90 -8.49 -13.59
N VAL A 329 26.75 -7.32 -14.21
CA VAL A 329 26.79 -7.19 -15.68
C VAL A 329 28.23 -7.40 -16.14
N ARG A 330 28.47 -8.39 -16.99
CA ARG A 330 29.80 -8.77 -17.53
C ARG A 330 30.03 -8.22 -18.92
N SER A 331 29.01 -8.28 -19.77
CA SER A 331 29.04 -7.70 -21.11
C SER A 331 27.64 -7.23 -21.48
N MET A 332 27.57 -6.26 -22.40
CA MET A 332 26.32 -5.77 -22.98
C MET A 332 26.59 -5.15 -24.35
N ASP A 333 25.84 -5.60 -25.34
CA ASP A 333 25.88 -5.12 -26.73
C ASP A 333 24.47 -5.14 -27.34
N ALA A 334 24.36 -4.99 -28.66
CA ALA A 334 23.09 -5.01 -29.38
C ALA A 334 22.42 -6.39 -29.38
N ASP A 335 23.23 -7.45 -29.30
CA ASP A 335 22.76 -8.83 -29.43
C ASP A 335 22.33 -9.42 -28.07
N GLY A 336 22.79 -8.81 -26.96
CA GLY A 336 22.43 -9.31 -25.64
C GLY A 336 23.28 -8.79 -24.47
N MET A 337 23.04 -9.40 -23.34
CA MET A 337 23.75 -9.13 -22.09
C MET A 337 24.19 -10.43 -21.43
N THR A 338 25.40 -10.45 -20.92
CA THR A 338 25.85 -11.52 -20.04
C THR A 338 25.91 -11.00 -18.61
N ILE A 339 25.25 -11.69 -17.71
CA ILE A 339 25.30 -11.42 -16.28
C ILE A 339 25.91 -12.61 -15.52
N TRP A 340 26.64 -12.31 -14.48
CA TRP A 340 27.02 -13.30 -13.47
C TRP A 340 26.06 -13.17 -12.30
N VAL A 341 25.58 -14.30 -11.81
CA VAL A 341 24.68 -14.38 -10.66
C VAL A 341 25.27 -15.29 -9.61
N ASP A 342 25.43 -14.78 -8.40
CA ASP A 342 25.71 -15.57 -7.21
C ASP A 342 24.42 -15.57 -6.35
N ASN A 343 23.93 -16.74 -6.07
CA ASN A 343 22.77 -16.97 -5.22
C ASN A 343 23.13 -18.10 -4.25
N LYS A 344 23.96 -17.77 -3.28
CA LYS A 344 24.34 -18.74 -2.24
C LYS A 344 23.17 -18.88 -1.28
N LYS A 345 22.44 -19.97 -1.46
CA LYS A 345 21.49 -20.46 -0.45
C LYS A 345 22.22 -21.00 0.76
#